data_6aee487af632bc13b076aad6ea236adc
#
_entry.id   6aee487af632bc13b076aad6ea236adc
#
_cell.length_a   1.000
_cell.length_b   1.000
_cell.length_c   1.000
_cell.angle_alpha   90.00
_cell.angle_beta   90.00
_cell.angle_gamma   90.00
#
_symmetry.space_group_name_H-M   'P 1'
#
loop_
_entity.id
_entity.type
_entity.pdbx_description
1 polymer ?
#
loop_
_entity_poly.entity_id
_entity_poly.type
_entity_poly.pdbx_seq_one_letter_code
_entity_poly.pdbx_strand_id
1 'polypeptide(L)'
;MSDKIGLFTGSFDPMTNGHLDIIERASKLFDKLYVGVFYNPHKQGFLPVENRKRAVEKAVAHLDNVEVLVSHDQLVVDVARRLGAKTLVRGLRNATDLQYESSFDYYNHQLAPEIETIYLYSRPEHLYISSSAMRELLKFGQEIQEYVPNSVVEELEHEEKN
;
A
#
# COMPACT_ATOMS: atom_id res chain seq x y z
N MET A 1 -26.47 7.97 8.28
CA MET A 1 -25.44 8.34 7.27
C MET A 1 -24.58 7.14 6.99
N SER A 2 -24.21 6.95 5.72
CA SER A 2 -23.30 5.87 5.36
C SER A 2 -21.88 6.20 5.82
N ASP A 3 -21.11 5.18 6.17
CA ASP A 3 -19.72 5.34 6.56
C ASP A 3 -18.86 5.80 5.38
N LYS A 4 -17.87 6.61 5.68
CA LYS A 4 -16.83 6.98 4.71
C LYS A 4 -15.78 5.88 4.72
N ILE A 5 -15.73 5.11 3.65
CA ILE A 5 -14.83 3.97 3.51
C ILE A 5 -13.83 4.26 2.40
N GLY A 6 -12.56 4.11 2.70
CA GLY A 6 -11.46 4.26 1.76
C GLY A 6 -10.73 2.94 1.51
N LEU A 7 -10.07 2.84 0.37
CA LEU A 7 -9.22 1.71 0.02
C LEU A 7 -7.86 2.22 -0.45
N PHE A 8 -6.82 1.85 0.26
CA PHE A 8 -5.43 2.12 -0.12
C PHE A 8 -4.82 0.82 -0.63
N THR A 9 -4.28 0.84 -1.84
CA THR A 9 -3.74 -0.37 -2.49
C THR A 9 -2.25 -0.23 -2.78
N GLY A 10 -1.57 -1.35 -2.77
CA GLY A 10 -0.17 -1.43 -3.15
C GLY A 10 0.30 -2.88 -3.17
N SER A 11 1.49 -3.11 -3.67
CA SER A 11 2.12 -4.44 -3.62
C SER A 11 2.80 -4.70 -2.28
N PHE A 12 3.24 -3.65 -1.60
CA PHE A 12 3.93 -3.71 -0.28
C PHE A 12 5.06 -4.74 -0.25
N ASP A 13 5.97 -4.64 -1.19
CA ASP A 13 7.01 -5.65 -1.41
C ASP A 13 8.43 -5.05 -1.40
N PRO A 14 8.93 -4.61 -0.24
CA PRO A 14 8.28 -4.55 1.06
C PRO A 14 7.51 -3.24 1.30
N MET A 15 6.70 -3.21 2.34
CA MET A 15 6.13 -1.99 2.89
C MET A 15 7.25 -1.06 3.37
N THR A 16 7.07 0.26 3.19
CA THR A 16 8.03 1.26 3.65
C THR A 16 7.40 2.20 4.67
N ASN A 17 8.23 3.01 5.34
CA ASN A 17 7.75 4.07 6.23
C ASN A 17 6.91 5.11 5.48
N GLY A 18 7.17 5.30 4.19
CA GLY A 18 6.33 6.16 3.35
C GLY A 18 4.92 5.63 3.21
N HIS A 19 4.76 4.32 2.99
CA HIS A 19 3.44 3.67 2.96
C HIS A 19 2.73 3.81 4.29
N LEU A 20 3.42 3.55 5.39
CA LEU A 20 2.83 3.63 6.72
C LEU A 20 2.34 5.03 7.04
N ASP A 21 3.14 6.05 6.70
CA ASP A 21 2.76 7.46 6.89
C ASP A 21 1.45 7.79 6.16
N ILE A 22 1.34 7.38 4.89
CA ILE A 22 0.12 7.60 4.10
C ILE A 22 -1.08 6.89 4.75
N ILE A 23 -0.90 5.65 5.19
CA ILE A 23 -1.97 4.88 5.83
C ILE A 23 -2.44 5.55 7.13
N GLU A 24 -1.50 5.97 7.96
CA GLU A 24 -1.82 6.66 9.23
C GLU A 24 -2.60 7.96 8.98
N ARG A 25 -2.16 8.75 8.00
CA ARG A 25 -2.83 10.00 7.64
C ARG A 25 -4.20 9.75 7.03
N ALA A 26 -4.30 8.78 6.12
CA ALA A 26 -5.56 8.42 5.48
C ALA A 26 -6.56 7.86 6.49
N SER A 27 -6.11 7.09 7.48
CA SER A 27 -7.01 6.51 8.48
C SER A 27 -7.83 7.55 9.23
N LYS A 28 -7.33 8.77 9.33
CA LYS A 28 -8.02 9.88 9.99
C LYS A 28 -9.08 10.54 9.12
N LEU A 29 -9.10 10.23 7.82
CA LEU A 29 -10.05 10.81 6.86
C LEU A 29 -11.29 9.95 6.65
N PHE A 30 -11.26 8.71 7.12
CA PHE A 30 -12.31 7.72 6.89
C PHE A 30 -12.80 7.12 8.20
N ASP A 31 -14.04 6.66 8.19
CA ASP A 31 -14.57 5.84 9.27
C ASP A 31 -13.93 4.45 9.26
N LYS A 32 -13.67 3.94 8.05
CA LYS A 32 -12.98 2.65 7.82
C LYS A 32 -12.01 2.81 6.65
N LEU A 33 -10.79 2.34 6.84
CA LEU A 33 -9.80 2.29 5.77
C LEU A 33 -9.38 0.83 5.56
N TYR A 34 -9.55 0.35 4.33
CA TYR A 34 -8.99 -0.93 3.92
C TYR A 34 -7.63 -0.70 3.29
N VAL A 35 -6.69 -1.56 3.63
CA VAL A 35 -5.36 -1.61 3.00
C VAL A 35 -5.28 -2.92 2.22
N GLY A 36 -5.22 -2.83 0.90
CA GLY A 36 -5.19 -3.99 0.03
C GLY A 36 -3.78 -4.29 -0.46
N VAL A 37 -3.28 -5.49 -0.14
CA VAL A 37 -2.04 -6.02 -0.69
C VAL A 37 -2.41 -6.70 -2.01
N PHE A 38 -2.14 -6.02 -3.12
CA PHE A 38 -2.44 -6.52 -4.46
C PHE A 38 -1.18 -7.17 -5.03
N TYR A 39 -1.31 -8.39 -5.49
CA TYR A 39 -0.16 -9.13 -6.01
C TYR A 39 -0.52 -9.90 -7.29
N ASN A 40 0.52 -10.23 -8.05
CA ASN A 40 0.37 -11.04 -9.26
C ASN A 40 0.80 -12.48 -8.92
N PRO A 41 -0.14 -13.46 -8.89
CA PRO A 41 0.20 -14.83 -8.53
C PRO A 41 1.12 -15.53 -9.56
N HIS A 42 1.25 -14.96 -10.78
CA HIS A 42 2.12 -15.48 -11.83
C HIS A 42 3.54 -14.92 -11.76
N LYS A 43 3.81 -13.98 -10.84
CA LYS A 43 5.14 -13.41 -10.63
C LYS A 43 5.59 -13.68 -9.20
N GLN A 44 6.82 -14.13 -9.08
CA GLN A 44 7.44 -14.23 -7.77
C GLN A 44 7.79 -12.84 -7.30
N GLY A 45 7.21 -12.43 -6.16
CA GLY A 45 7.58 -11.19 -5.52
C GLY A 45 8.91 -11.31 -4.79
N PHE A 46 9.38 -10.20 -4.25
CA PHE A 46 10.57 -10.22 -3.38
C PHE A 46 10.27 -10.97 -2.08
N LEU A 47 9.15 -10.64 -1.44
CA LEU A 47 8.62 -11.39 -0.29
C LEU A 47 7.38 -12.18 -0.70
N PRO A 48 7.18 -13.38 -0.14
CA PRO A 48 5.91 -14.08 -0.31
C PRO A 48 4.74 -13.20 0.15
N VAL A 49 3.58 -13.31 -0.50
CA VAL A 49 2.43 -12.45 -0.18
C VAL A 49 1.99 -12.55 1.28
N GLU A 50 2.09 -13.75 1.87
CA GLU A 50 1.73 -13.94 3.27
C GLU A 50 2.64 -13.15 4.22
N ASN A 51 3.93 -13.05 3.91
CA ASN A 51 4.88 -12.25 4.66
C ASN A 51 4.55 -10.76 4.52
N ARG A 52 4.21 -10.32 3.30
CA ARG A 52 3.80 -8.93 3.06
C ARG A 52 2.56 -8.58 3.86
N LYS A 53 1.57 -9.46 3.85
CA LYS A 53 0.33 -9.28 4.61
C LYS A 53 0.61 -9.14 6.11
N ARG A 54 1.39 -10.07 6.67
CA ARG A 54 1.75 -10.02 8.11
C ARG A 54 2.47 -8.74 8.48
N ALA A 55 3.43 -8.32 7.64
CA ALA A 55 4.19 -7.09 7.88
C ALA A 55 3.26 -5.86 7.92
N VAL A 56 2.33 -5.78 6.98
CA VAL A 56 1.36 -4.68 6.92
C VAL A 56 0.41 -4.73 8.12
N GLU A 57 -0.14 -5.90 8.43
CA GLU A 57 -1.05 -6.08 9.57
C GLU A 57 -0.42 -5.63 10.89
N LYS A 58 0.81 -6.03 11.14
CA LYS A 58 1.53 -5.63 12.35
C LYS A 58 1.85 -4.13 12.37
N ALA A 59 2.24 -3.58 11.21
CA ALA A 59 2.58 -2.15 11.11
C ALA A 59 1.37 -1.24 11.38
N VAL A 60 0.15 -1.68 11.04
CA VAL A 60 -1.07 -0.89 11.21
C VAL A 60 -1.90 -1.32 12.41
N ALA A 61 -1.42 -2.25 13.24
CA ALA A 61 -2.18 -2.81 14.36
C ALA A 61 -2.63 -1.75 15.39
N HIS A 62 -1.95 -0.62 15.45
CA HIS A 62 -2.30 0.51 16.33
C HIS A 62 -3.43 1.37 15.78
N LEU A 63 -3.92 1.10 14.58
CA LEU A 63 -4.99 1.86 13.93
C LEU A 63 -6.30 1.06 14.00
N ASP A 64 -7.22 1.50 14.84
CA ASP A 64 -8.44 0.74 15.15
C ASP A 64 -9.39 0.59 13.95
N ASN A 65 -9.35 1.51 13.00
CA ASN A 65 -10.26 1.55 11.85
C ASN A 65 -9.61 1.07 10.54
N VAL A 66 -8.47 0.40 10.61
CA VAL A 66 -7.75 -0.11 9.43
C VAL A 66 -7.85 -1.64 9.39
N GLU A 67 -8.21 -2.17 8.23
CA GLU A 67 -8.28 -3.61 7.99
C GLU A 67 -7.48 -3.95 6.73
N VAL A 68 -6.67 -5.01 6.81
CA VAL A 68 -5.78 -5.45 5.73
C VAL A 68 -6.42 -6.63 5.00
N LEU A 69 -6.35 -6.59 3.67
CA LEU A 69 -6.79 -7.69 2.81
C LEU A 69 -5.75 -7.95 1.72
N VAL A 70 -5.83 -9.12 1.09
CA VAL A 70 -5.02 -9.45 -0.09
C VAL A 70 -5.94 -9.66 -1.28
N SER A 71 -5.46 -9.31 -2.47
CA SER A 71 -6.23 -9.48 -3.70
C SER A 71 -5.31 -9.77 -4.88
N HIS A 72 -5.81 -10.56 -5.82
CA HIS A 72 -5.14 -10.84 -7.08
C HIS A 72 -6.18 -11.00 -8.19
N ASP A 73 -5.75 -10.74 -9.42
CA ASP A 73 -6.58 -10.91 -10.63
C ASP A 73 -7.94 -10.20 -10.56
N GLN A 74 -8.00 -9.07 -9.86
CA GLN A 74 -9.21 -8.27 -9.73
C GLN A 74 -8.89 -6.79 -9.97
N LEU A 75 -9.83 -6.09 -10.57
CA LEU A 75 -9.74 -4.65 -10.70
C LEU A 75 -9.91 -4.00 -9.33
N VAL A 76 -9.13 -2.96 -9.08
CA VAL A 76 -9.20 -2.20 -7.82
C VAL A 76 -10.62 -1.68 -7.57
N VAL A 77 -11.29 -1.18 -8.62
CA VAL A 77 -12.66 -0.65 -8.49
C VAL A 77 -13.68 -1.73 -8.13
N ASP A 78 -13.49 -2.96 -8.58
CA ASP A 78 -14.39 -4.08 -8.23
C ASP A 78 -14.20 -4.46 -6.75
N VAL A 79 -12.95 -4.47 -6.28
CA VAL A 79 -12.67 -4.69 -4.86
C VAL A 79 -13.28 -3.56 -4.02
N ALA A 80 -13.12 -2.31 -4.46
CA ALA A 80 -13.70 -1.15 -3.76
C ALA A 80 -15.22 -1.27 -3.65
N ARG A 81 -15.90 -1.64 -4.73
CA ARG A 81 -17.36 -1.83 -4.73
C ARG A 81 -17.79 -2.91 -3.75
N ARG A 82 -17.09 -4.03 -3.75
CA ARG A 82 -17.38 -5.14 -2.82
C ARG A 82 -17.25 -4.73 -1.37
N LEU A 83 -16.28 -3.86 -1.06
CA LEU A 83 -16.02 -3.37 0.29
C LEU A 83 -16.91 -2.18 0.68
N GLY A 84 -17.65 -1.63 -0.27
CA GLY A 84 -18.42 -0.40 -0.05
C GLY A 84 -17.56 0.85 0.00
N ALA A 85 -16.32 0.79 -0.50
CA ALA A 85 -15.41 1.92 -0.56
C ALA A 85 -15.72 2.79 -1.77
N LYS A 86 -15.93 4.07 -1.55
CA LYS A 86 -16.19 5.05 -2.61
C LYS A 86 -14.98 5.93 -2.89
N THR A 87 -13.91 5.73 -2.16
CA THR A 87 -12.68 6.52 -2.30
C THR A 87 -11.48 5.60 -2.36
N LEU A 88 -10.67 5.77 -3.40
CA LEU A 88 -9.36 5.16 -3.49
C LEU A 88 -8.34 6.17 -2.96
N VAL A 89 -7.36 5.69 -2.22
CA VAL A 89 -6.27 6.52 -1.69
C VAL A 89 -4.96 6.10 -2.33
N ARG A 90 -4.20 7.06 -2.83
CA ARG A 90 -2.88 6.82 -3.39
C ARG A 90 -1.89 7.85 -2.84
N GLY A 91 -0.63 7.44 -2.69
CA GLY A 91 0.45 8.34 -2.29
C GLY A 91 1.19 8.88 -3.51
N LEU A 92 1.68 10.12 -3.43
CA LEU A 92 2.51 10.72 -4.47
C LEU A 92 3.80 11.27 -3.85
N ARG A 93 4.93 10.97 -4.47
CA ARG A 93 6.24 11.49 -4.06
C ARG A 93 6.72 12.60 -4.99
N ASN A 94 6.35 12.54 -6.27
CA ASN A 94 6.86 13.44 -7.30
C ASN A 94 5.93 13.49 -8.52
N ALA A 95 6.29 14.31 -9.50
CA ALA A 95 5.51 14.48 -10.72
C ALA A 95 5.45 13.20 -11.57
N THR A 96 6.48 12.36 -11.53
CA THR A 96 6.51 11.08 -12.26
C THR A 96 5.46 10.13 -11.69
N ASP A 97 5.32 10.07 -10.36
CA ASP A 97 4.26 9.28 -9.72
C ASP A 97 2.88 9.77 -10.17
N LEU A 98 2.66 11.08 -10.21
CA LEU A 98 1.40 11.66 -10.66
C LEU A 98 1.08 11.28 -12.11
N GLN A 99 2.08 11.33 -12.98
CA GLN A 99 1.93 10.97 -14.39
C GLN A 99 1.53 9.49 -14.54
N TYR A 100 2.17 8.61 -13.77
CA TYR A 100 1.85 7.19 -13.73
C TYR A 100 0.43 6.94 -13.21
N GLU A 101 0.08 7.57 -12.11
CA GLU A 101 -1.23 7.42 -11.47
C GLU A 101 -2.38 7.95 -12.34
N SER A 102 -2.13 9.02 -13.11
CA SER A 102 -3.19 9.67 -13.91
C SER A 102 -3.81 8.75 -14.96
N SER A 103 -3.03 7.84 -15.55
CA SER A 103 -3.56 6.87 -16.52
C SER A 103 -4.47 5.85 -15.86
N PHE A 104 -4.14 5.38 -14.68
CA PHE A 104 -5.00 4.46 -13.91
C PHE A 104 -6.26 5.17 -13.44
N ASP A 105 -6.13 6.41 -13.00
CA ASP A 105 -7.28 7.22 -12.58
C ASP A 105 -8.28 7.38 -13.72
N TYR A 106 -7.80 7.63 -14.93
CA TYR A 106 -8.67 7.73 -16.12
C TYR A 106 -9.50 6.47 -16.30
N TYR A 107 -8.86 5.29 -16.29
CA TYR A 107 -9.57 4.03 -16.50
C TYR A 107 -10.48 3.66 -15.32
N ASN A 108 -10.03 3.91 -14.10
CA ASN A 108 -10.85 3.67 -12.92
C ASN A 108 -12.13 4.51 -12.97
N HIS A 109 -12.02 5.77 -13.38
CA HIS A 109 -13.18 6.66 -13.52
C HIS A 109 -14.13 6.21 -14.62
N GLN A 110 -13.60 5.71 -15.74
CA GLN A 110 -14.44 5.17 -16.82
C GLN A 110 -15.21 3.93 -16.35
N LEU A 111 -14.57 3.07 -15.57
CA LEU A 111 -15.16 1.82 -15.10
C LEU A 111 -16.09 2.02 -13.89
N ALA A 112 -15.80 2.99 -13.06
CA ALA A 112 -16.53 3.24 -11.82
C ALA A 112 -16.58 4.74 -11.52
N PRO A 113 -17.43 5.49 -12.26
CA PRO A 113 -17.51 6.95 -12.08
C PRO A 113 -17.96 7.39 -10.68
N GLU A 114 -18.57 6.49 -9.91
CA GLU A 114 -18.97 6.75 -8.52
C GLU A 114 -17.81 6.66 -7.51
N ILE A 115 -16.65 6.18 -7.93
CA ILE A 115 -15.48 6.03 -7.06
C ILE A 115 -14.47 7.13 -7.37
N GLU A 116 -14.13 7.92 -6.36
CA GLU A 116 -13.16 9.00 -6.48
C GLU A 116 -11.79 8.55 -5.98
N THR A 117 -10.72 9.08 -6.56
CA THR A 117 -9.36 8.85 -6.06
C THR A 117 -8.82 10.12 -5.42
N ILE A 118 -8.29 10.00 -4.21
CA ILE A 118 -7.58 11.09 -3.55
C ILE A 118 -6.10 10.75 -3.48
N TYR A 119 -5.26 11.79 -3.57
CA TYR A 119 -3.81 11.64 -3.54
C TYR A 119 -3.26 12.39 -2.32
N LEU A 120 -2.43 11.69 -1.55
CA LEU A 120 -1.75 12.29 -0.41
C LEU A 120 -0.27 12.43 -0.75
N TYR A 121 0.24 13.63 -0.62
CA TYR A 121 1.63 13.91 -0.94
C TYR A 121 2.53 13.44 0.21
N SER A 122 3.60 12.74 -0.14
CA SER A 122 4.58 12.23 0.82
C SER A 122 5.24 13.37 1.60
N ARG A 123 5.50 13.12 2.88
CA ARG A 123 6.28 14.04 3.69
C ARG A 123 7.72 14.08 3.18
N PRO A 124 8.46 15.20 3.40
CA PRO A 124 9.83 15.35 2.90
C PRO A 124 10.76 14.21 3.27
N GLU A 125 10.63 13.68 4.49
CA GLU A 125 11.47 12.59 4.99
C GLU A 125 11.26 11.25 4.26
N HIS A 126 10.17 11.11 3.50
CA HIS A 126 9.82 9.88 2.77
C HIS A 126 9.89 10.01 1.24
N LEU A 127 10.29 11.18 0.72
CA LEU A 127 10.26 11.45 -0.73
C LEU A 127 11.10 10.48 -1.55
N TYR A 128 12.19 9.97 -0.99
CA TYR A 128 13.13 9.10 -1.71
C TYR A 128 13.04 7.65 -1.28
N ILE A 129 12.07 7.31 -0.42
CA ILE A 129 11.87 5.93 0.06
C ILE A 129 10.86 5.23 -0.84
N SER A 130 11.26 4.11 -1.44
CA SER A 130 10.39 3.29 -2.27
C SER A 130 10.69 1.81 -2.08
N SER A 131 9.72 0.96 -2.40
CA SER A 131 9.93 -0.49 -2.37
C SER A 131 11.04 -0.91 -3.32
N SER A 132 11.10 -0.30 -4.52
CA SER A 132 12.17 -0.58 -5.50
C SER A 132 13.55 -0.26 -4.92
N ALA A 133 13.70 0.89 -4.25
CA ALA A 133 14.96 1.26 -3.61
C ALA A 133 15.33 0.27 -2.51
N MET A 134 14.36 -0.19 -1.74
CA MET A 134 14.59 -1.18 -0.66
C MET A 134 15.09 -2.50 -1.24
N ARG A 135 14.45 -3.00 -2.29
CA ARG A 135 14.89 -4.24 -2.95
C ARG A 135 16.29 -4.09 -3.52
N GLU A 136 16.62 -2.95 -4.09
CA GLU A 136 17.96 -2.65 -4.62
C GLU A 136 19.00 -2.67 -3.50
N LEU A 137 18.75 -1.98 -2.40
CA LEU A 137 19.67 -1.95 -1.25
C LEU A 137 19.90 -3.35 -0.69
N LEU A 138 18.86 -4.13 -0.53
CA LEU A 138 18.95 -5.51 -0.02
C LEU A 138 19.75 -6.41 -0.96
N LYS A 139 19.57 -6.23 -2.28
CA LYS A 139 20.32 -6.97 -3.30
C LYS A 139 21.83 -6.76 -3.15
N PHE A 140 22.23 -5.57 -2.74
CA PHE A 140 23.63 -5.23 -2.53
C PHE A 140 24.09 -5.37 -1.07
N GLY A 141 23.33 -6.10 -0.25
CA GLY A 141 23.72 -6.41 1.12
C GLY A 141 23.61 -5.26 2.11
N GLN A 142 22.85 -4.23 1.76
CA GLN A 142 22.66 -3.08 2.64
C GLN A 142 21.48 -3.28 3.58
N GLU A 143 21.52 -2.62 4.73
CA GLU A 143 20.44 -2.64 5.70
C GLU A 143 19.39 -1.59 5.37
N ILE A 144 18.12 -1.89 5.66
CA ILE A 144 17.00 -0.99 5.35
C ILE A 144 16.14 -0.64 6.56
N GLN A 145 16.54 -1.04 7.78
CA GLN A 145 15.72 -0.87 8.99
C GLN A 145 15.31 0.57 9.26
N GLU A 146 16.05 1.56 8.79
CA GLU A 146 15.70 2.98 8.97
C GLU A 146 14.55 3.44 8.07
N TYR A 147 14.23 2.66 7.04
CA TYR A 147 13.28 3.04 5.99
C TYR A 147 11.98 2.26 6.01
N VAL A 148 11.92 1.21 6.82
CA VAL A 148 10.77 0.30 6.85
C VAL A 148 10.26 0.08 8.27
N PRO A 149 8.98 -0.28 8.45
CA PRO A 149 8.47 -0.67 9.75
C PRO A 149 9.22 -1.91 10.29
N ASN A 150 9.33 -2.01 11.61
CA ASN A 150 10.01 -3.13 12.25
C ASN A 150 9.42 -4.49 11.83
N SER A 151 8.11 -4.56 11.57
CA SER A 151 7.46 -5.77 11.10
C SER A 151 8.04 -6.30 9.79
N VAL A 152 8.51 -5.39 8.92
CA VAL A 152 9.20 -5.78 7.67
C VAL A 152 10.56 -6.41 7.99
N VAL A 153 11.31 -5.82 8.92
CA VAL A 153 12.60 -6.37 9.35
C VAL A 153 12.41 -7.79 9.89
N GLU A 154 11.38 -8.01 10.70
CA GLU A 154 11.03 -9.33 11.22
C GLU A 154 10.76 -10.36 10.12
N GLU A 155 10.01 -9.97 9.09
CA GLU A 155 9.72 -10.88 7.97
C GLU A 155 10.95 -11.18 7.12
N LEU A 156 11.84 -10.21 6.94
CA LEU A 156 13.12 -10.43 6.24
C LEU A 156 14.00 -11.42 6.99
N GLU A 157 14.10 -11.27 8.30
CA GLU A 157 14.85 -12.19 9.15
C GLU A 157 14.26 -13.61 9.12
N HIS A 158 12.93 -13.69 9.09
CA HIS A 158 12.22 -14.97 9.00
C HIS A 158 12.54 -15.70 7.68
N GLU A 159 12.58 -14.96 6.56
CA GLU A 159 12.92 -15.54 5.25
C GLU A 159 14.37 -16.03 5.20
N GLU A 160 15.31 -15.32 5.83
CA GLU A 160 16.72 -15.73 5.87
C GLU A 160 16.94 -17.06 6.62
N LYS A 161 16.03 -17.40 7.53
CA LYS A 161 16.10 -18.65 8.33
C LYS A 161 15.47 -19.85 7.63
N ASN A 162 14.75 -19.62 6.55
CA ASN A 162 14.09 -20.65 5.76
C ASN A 162 14.81 -20.85 4.43
#